data_1f21412eb636260e56a105f37d07dfde
#
_entry.id   1f21412eb636260e56a105f37d07dfde
#
_cell.length_a   1.000
_cell.length_b   1.000
_cell.length_c   1.000
_cell.angle_alpha   90.00
_cell.angle_beta   90.00
_cell.angle_gamma   90.00
#
_symmetry.space_group_name_H-M   'P 1'
#
loop_
_entity.id
_entity.type
_entity.pdbx_description
1 polymer ?
#
loop_
_entity_poly.entity_id
_entity_poly.type
_entity_poly.pdbx_seq_one_letter_code
_entity_poly.pdbx_strand_id
1 'polypeptide(L)'
;TEKIQMEKIYPEESLDKLFPNYNFYKKREISEETQQKFQAGLAGVGKMYRRMVFPIYNEHNQLVGFSGRKVDDNNNYPKWKHIGRRNNWVYPALNKKTEVDQEIKLKKEVILVESIGDALALYEQGIKNVLVIFGLSVNNNIINYLSAHAIRHIYISTNNDKGSGENRGFIASIKSFIKLSKYFDLDSLTVKFPPKPYNDFGDAHMDGFDLTNWLKKDINRAYQLNYILDFIKNNPSYFTKKEIKTALILSDD
;
A
#
# COMPACT_ATOMS: atom_id res chain seq x y z
N THR A 1 16.60 -11.96 24.54
CA THR A 1 15.31 -12.68 24.29
C THR A 1 14.27 -11.63 23.87
N GLU A 2 13.96 -11.56 22.56
CA GLU A 2 12.83 -10.77 22.08
C GLU A 2 11.56 -11.33 22.71
N LYS A 3 10.85 -10.53 23.47
CA LYS A 3 9.52 -10.89 23.97
C LYS A 3 8.60 -11.07 22.76
N ILE A 4 8.14 -12.28 22.53
CA ILE A 4 7.06 -12.56 21.57
C ILE A 4 5.81 -11.84 22.12
N GLN A 5 5.54 -10.67 21.61
CA GLN A 5 4.32 -9.98 21.93
C GLN A 5 3.22 -10.54 21.03
N MET A 6 2.24 -11.21 21.61
CA MET A 6 1.05 -11.66 20.88
C MET A 6 0.34 -10.47 20.19
N GLU A 7 -0.18 -10.69 19.00
CA GLU A 7 -1.00 -9.70 18.30
C GLU A 7 -2.31 -9.50 19.06
N LYS A 8 -2.68 -8.25 19.27
CA LYS A 8 -3.94 -7.94 19.95
C LYS A 8 -5.11 -8.20 19.00
N ILE A 9 -6.05 -9.02 19.45
CA ILE A 9 -7.33 -9.25 18.77
C ILE A 9 -8.37 -8.30 19.37
N TYR A 10 -9.14 -7.66 18.49
CA TYR A 10 -10.25 -6.78 18.87
C TYR A 10 -11.57 -7.51 18.64
N PRO A 11 -12.59 -7.28 19.49
CA PRO A 11 -13.92 -7.84 19.25
C PRO A 11 -14.57 -7.18 18.02
N GLU A 12 -15.33 -7.94 17.25
CA GLU A 12 -16.05 -7.47 16.05
C GLU A 12 -17.04 -6.34 16.38
N GLU A 13 -17.62 -6.34 17.59
CA GLU A 13 -18.51 -5.29 18.10
C GLU A 13 -17.84 -3.90 18.17
N SER A 14 -16.49 -3.87 18.04
CA SER A 14 -15.77 -2.60 17.88
C SER A 14 -16.17 -1.85 16.62
N LEU A 15 -16.67 -2.56 15.61
CA LEU A 15 -17.14 -1.99 14.34
C LEU A 15 -18.53 -1.35 14.45
N ASP A 16 -19.34 -1.73 15.45
CA ASP A 16 -20.68 -1.16 15.69
C ASP A 16 -20.63 0.33 16.03
N LYS A 17 -19.44 0.83 16.37
CA LYS A 17 -19.19 2.26 16.65
C LYS A 17 -18.92 3.08 15.38
N LEU A 18 -18.90 2.43 14.22
CA LEU A 18 -18.69 3.08 12.93
C LEU A 18 -20.03 3.38 12.28
N PHE A 19 -20.21 4.62 11.84
CA PHE A 19 -21.41 5.03 11.12
C PHE A 19 -21.24 4.79 9.61
N PRO A 20 -22.29 4.37 8.90
CA PRO A 20 -22.28 4.20 7.44
C PRO A 20 -22.35 5.57 6.73
N ASN A 21 -21.35 6.40 6.92
CA ASN A 21 -21.22 7.70 6.29
C ASN A 21 -20.05 7.68 5.31
N TYR A 22 -20.35 7.61 4.04
CA TYR A 22 -19.40 7.43 2.94
C TYR A 22 -19.05 8.74 2.20
N ASN A 23 -19.55 9.89 2.67
CA ASN A 23 -19.44 11.17 1.97
C ASN A 23 -18.01 11.61 1.68
N PHE A 24 -17.07 11.30 2.59
CA PHE A 24 -15.68 11.69 2.42
C PHE A 24 -15.04 11.09 1.15
N TYR A 25 -15.26 9.80 0.90
CA TYR A 25 -14.72 9.13 -0.28
C TYR A 25 -15.64 9.25 -1.50
N LYS A 26 -16.95 9.46 -1.33
CA LYS A 26 -17.85 9.82 -2.45
C LYS A 26 -17.41 11.12 -3.13
N LYS A 27 -16.98 12.12 -2.36
CA LYS A 27 -16.38 13.36 -2.89
C LYS A 27 -15.05 13.14 -3.62
N ARG A 28 -14.50 11.93 -3.54
CA ARG A 28 -13.28 11.47 -4.20
C ARG A 28 -13.58 10.42 -5.26
N GLU A 29 -14.83 10.40 -5.75
CA GLU A 29 -15.31 9.52 -6.81
C GLU A 29 -15.20 8.02 -6.45
N ILE A 30 -15.18 7.67 -5.15
CA ILE A 30 -15.22 6.28 -4.68
C ILE A 30 -16.65 5.93 -4.28
N SER A 31 -17.23 4.93 -4.94
CA SER A 31 -18.61 4.48 -4.72
C SER A 31 -18.86 3.98 -3.29
N GLU A 32 -20.10 4.02 -2.85
CA GLU A 32 -20.51 3.41 -1.58
C GLU A 32 -20.25 1.91 -1.58
N GLU A 33 -20.49 1.25 -2.71
CA GLU A 33 -20.25 -0.19 -2.85
C GLU A 33 -18.80 -0.55 -2.55
N THR A 34 -17.83 0.16 -3.14
CA THR A 34 -16.41 -0.04 -2.87
C THR A 34 -16.09 0.21 -1.40
N GLN A 35 -16.60 1.30 -0.81
CA GLN A 35 -16.37 1.59 0.60
C GLN A 35 -16.96 0.51 1.52
N GLN A 36 -18.12 -0.04 1.20
CA GLN A 36 -18.75 -1.14 1.95
C GLN A 36 -17.95 -2.45 1.84
N LYS A 37 -17.41 -2.78 0.68
CA LYS A 37 -16.52 -3.94 0.50
C LYS A 37 -15.26 -3.83 1.36
N PHE A 38 -14.73 -2.62 1.50
CA PHE A 38 -13.60 -2.34 2.42
C PHE A 38 -14.05 -2.19 3.88
N GLN A 39 -15.32 -2.38 4.19
CA GLN A 39 -15.93 -2.21 5.52
C GLN A 39 -15.63 -0.84 6.15
N ALA A 40 -15.57 0.20 5.31
CA ALA A 40 -15.30 1.55 5.76
C ALA A 40 -16.47 2.11 6.58
N GLY A 41 -16.15 2.90 7.61
CA GLY A 41 -17.16 3.63 8.37
C GLY A 41 -16.57 4.83 9.08
N LEU A 42 -17.40 5.82 9.36
CA LEU A 42 -17.01 7.04 10.09
C LEU A 42 -17.05 6.79 11.60
N ALA A 43 -15.92 7.00 12.28
CA ALA A 43 -15.89 6.91 13.73
C ALA A 43 -16.41 8.19 14.38
N GLY A 44 -17.50 8.06 15.14
CA GLY A 44 -18.10 9.16 15.91
C GLY A 44 -17.53 9.34 17.31
N VAL A 45 -16.74 8.40 17.81
CA VAL A 45 -16.17 8.41 19.17
C VAL A 45 -14.78 7.76 19.22
N GLY A 46 -14.10 7.94 20.35
CA GLY A 46 -12.88 7.20 20.69
C GLY A 46 -11.63 7.67 19.96
N LYS A 47 -10.62 6.78 19.92
CA LYS A 47 -9.29 7.10 19.37
C LYS A 47 -9.29 7.42 17.88
N MET A 48 -10.33 7.00 17.14
CA MET A 48 -10.52 7.22 15.71
C MET A 48 -11.57 8.29 15.40
N TYR A 49 -11.97 9.08 16.38
CA TYR A 49 -12.98 10.14 16.21
C TYR A 49 -12.71 10.99 14.96
N ARG A 50 -13.76 11.24 14.17
CA ARG A 50 -13.74 11.98 12.89
C ARG A 50 -12.77 11.41 11.85
N ARG A 51 -12.70 10.08 11.78
CA ARG A 51 -11.93 9.37 10.75
C ARG A 51 -12.80 8.36 10.01
N MET A 52 -12.58 8.25 8.70
CA MET A 52 -13.01 7.08 7.95
C MET A 52 -12.09 5.93 8.34
N VAL A 53 -12.66 4.91 8.95
CA VAL A 53 -11.95 3.78 9.55
C VAL A 53 -12.14 2.54 8.70
N PHE A 54 -11.07 1.80 8.52
CA PHE A 54 -11.00 0.54 7.81
C PHE A 54 -10.49 -0.54 8.77
N PRO A 55 -11.25 -1.63 8.98
CA PRO A 55 -10.83 -2.75 9.82
C PRO A 55 -9.75 -3.56 9.12
N ILE A 56 -8.83 -4.10 9.89
CA ILE A 56 -7.72 -4.93 9.42
C ILE A 56 -7.85 -6.31 10.04
N TYR A 57 -7.81 -7.33 9.19
CA TYR A 57 -7.90 -8.73 9.58
C TYR A 57 -6.57 -9.47 9.35
N ASN A 58 -6.34 -10.52 10.14
CA ASN A 58 -5.26 -11.47 9.92
C ASN A 58 -5.74 -12.70 9.10
N GLU A 59 -4.84 -13.64 8.83
CA GLU A 59 -5.13 -14.87 8.09
C GLU A 59 -6.18 -15.77 8.75
N HIS A 60 -6.39 -15.62 10.06
CA HIS A 60 -7.42 -16.34 10.83
C HIS A 60 -8.77 -15.60 10.83
N ASN A 61 -8.92 -14.55 10.03
CA ASN A 61 -10.10 -13.69 9.99
C ASN A 61 -10.42 -13.04 11.34
N GLN A 62 -9.40 -12.72 12.12
CA GLN A 62 -9.52 -12.01 13.38
C GLN A 62 -9.23 -10.53 13.18
N LEU A 63 -10.01 -9.66 13.81
CA LEU A 63 -9.82 -8.22 13.78
C LEU A 63 -8.58 -7.83 14.61
N VAL A 64 -7.52 -7.38 13.94
CA VAL A 64 -6.20 -7.10 14.57
C VAL A 64 -5.80 -5.63 14.51
N GLY A 65 -6.59 -4.78 13.88
CA GLY A 65 -6.28 -3.38 13.83
C GLY A 65 -7.28 -2.53 13.07
N PHE A 66 -6.96 -1.25 13.03
CA PHE A 66 -7.76 -0.23 12.34
C PHE A 66 -6.85 0.79 11.68
N SER A 67 -7.19 1.21 10.48
CA SER A 67 -6.55 2.34 9.81
C SER A 67 -7.58 3.44 9.57
N GLY A 68 -7.32 4.66 10.02
CA GLY A 68 -8.28 5.77 9.99
C GLY A 68 -7.74 6.99 9.25
N ARG A 69 -8.44 7.42 8.19
CA ARG A 69 -8.20 8.65 7.43
C ARG A 69 -9.01 9.80 8.04
N LYS A 70 -8.37 10.91 8.44
CA LYS A 70 -9.12 12.09 8.90
C LYS A 70 -9.99 12.64 7.77
N VAL A 71 -11.22 13.07 8.13
CA VAL A 71 -12.21 13.55 7.15
C VAL A 71 -12.29 15.06 7.03
N ASP A 72 -11.65 15.78 7.96
CA ASP A 72 -11.57 17.25 7.95
C ASP A 72 -10.11 17.70 7.85
N ASP A 73 -9.87 18.76 7.10
CA ASP A 73 -8.52 19.29 6.85
C ASP A 73 -8.10 20.33 7.89
N ASN A 74 -8.99 20.72 8.81
CA ASN A 74 -8.84 21.90 9.70
C ASN A 74 -8.08 21.63 11.01
N ASN A 75 -7.37 20.50 11.16
CA ASN A 75 -6.63 20.22 12.38
C ASN A 75 -5.23 19.69 12.10
N ASN A 76 -4.32 19.90 13.06
CA ASN A 76 -2.91 19.48 12.99
C ASN A 76 -2.71 17.96 13.24
N TYR A 77 -3.78 17.15 13.26
CA TYR A 77 -3.66 15.71 13.44
C TYR A 77 -3.15 15.02 12.17
N PRO A 78 -2.41 13.92 12.31
CA PRO A 78 -1.90 13.18 11.16
C PRO A 78 -3.00 12.74 10.18
N LYS A 79 -2.73 12.84 8.89
CA LYS A 79 -3.61 12.40 7.80
C LYS A 79 -4.14 10.99 8.03
N TRP A 80 -3.25 10.07 8.39
CA TRP A 80 -3.56 8.68 8.74
C TRP A 80 -3.22 8.37 10.20
N LYS A 81 -4.05 7.56 10.85
CA LYS A 81 -3.82 7.00 12.18
C LYS A 81 -4.06 5.50 12.14
N HIS A 82 -3.17 4.76 12.77
CA HIS A 82 -3.24 3.31 12.81
C HIS A 82 -3.32 2.82 14.27
N ILE A 83 -4.14 1.78 14.49
CA ILE A 83 -4.21 1.04 15.75
C ILE A 83 -3.93 -0.42 15.39
N GLY A 84 -2.97 -1.04 16.07
CA GLY A 84 -2.45 -2.37 15.73
C GLY A 84 -1.07 -2.33 15.10
N ARG A 85 -0.58 -3.49 14.68
CA ARG A 85 0.79 -3.66 14.16
C ARG A 85 0.81 -3.65 12.64
N ARG A 86 0.82 -2.47 12.04
CA ARG A 86 0.82 -2.32 10.57
C ARG A 86 1.97 -3.06 9.85
N ASN A 87 3.07 -3.36 10.54
CA ASN A 87 4.17 -4.16 9.99
C ASN A 87 3.80 -5.64 9.76
N ASN A 88 2.66 -6.10 10.30
CA ASN A 88 2.16 -7.46 10.12
C ASN A 88 1.02 -7.51 9.09
N TRP A 89 0.51 -6.39 8.63
CA TRP A 89 -0.71 -6.35 7.82
C TRP A 89 -0.48 -6.75 6.37
N VAL A 90 -1.39 -7.56 5.84
CA VAL A 90 -1.50 -7.93 4.42
C VAL A 90 -2.86 -7.44 3.94
N TYR A 91 -2.98 -6.13 3.78
CA TYR A 91 -4.24 -5.47 3.52
C TYR A 91 -4.34 -4.99 2.06
N PRO A 92 -5.49 -5.11 1.40
CA PRO A 92 -6.77 -5.64 1.90
C PRO A 92 -7.00 -7.12 1.58
N ALA A 93 -5.99 -7.87 1.12
CA ALA A 93 -6.16 -9.27 0.71
C ALA A 93 -6.78 -10.17 1.79
N LEU A 94 -6.48 -9.92 3.08
CA LEU A 94 -7.05 -10.68 4.18
C LEU A 94 -8.45 -10.21 4.61
N ASN A 95 -8.99 -9.14 4.00
CA ASN A 95 -10.40 -8.75 4.14
C ASN A 95 -11.25 -9.55 3.15
N LYS A 96 -11.96 -10.55 3.65
CA LYS A 96 -12.76 -11.49 2.84
C LYS A 96 -13.96 -10.86 2.11
N LYS A 97 -14.31 -9.61 2.40
CA LYS A 97 -15.37 -8.88 1.69
C LYS A 97 -14.89 -8.21 0.40
N THR A 98 -13.56 -8.11 0.21
CA THR A 98 -12.97 -7.66 -1.05
C THR A 98 -12.64 -8.85 -1.95
N GLU A 99 -12.57 -8.63 -3.26
CA GLU A 99 -12.10 -9.64 -4.22
C GLU A 99 -10.57 -9.64 -4.39
N VAL A 100 -9.84 -8.88 -3.58
CA VAL A 100 -8.39 -8.62 -3.76
C VAL A 100 -7.57 -9.91 -3.73
N ASP A 101 -7.79 -10.79 -2.76
CA ASP A 101 -7.06 -12.07 -2.65
C ASP A 101 -7.27 -12.94 -3.90
N GLN A 102 -8.51 -13.03 -4.37
CA GLN A 102 -8.86 -13.81 -5.57
C GLN A 102 -8.18 -13.24 -6.81
N GLU A 103 -8.23 -11.92 -7.00
CA GLU A 103 -7.61 -11.25 -8.15
C GLU A 103 -6.08 -11.39 -8.16
N ILE A 104 -5.43 -11.25 -7.01
CA ILE A 104 -3.99 -11.49 -6.89
C ILE A 104 -3.63 -12.93 -7.29
N LYS A 105 -4.37 -13.91 -6.77
CA LYS A 105 -4.14 -15.32 -7.07
C LYS A 105 -4.42 -15.68 -8.53
N LEU A 106 -5.43 -15.08 -9.13
CA LEU A 106 -5.79 -15.30 -10.52
C LEU A 106 -4.75 -14.68 -11.48
N LYS A 107 -4.42 -13.43 -11.28
CA LYS A 107 -3.49 -12.69 -12.16
C LYS A 107 -2.02 -13.07 -11.94
N LYS A 108 -1.68 -13.59 -10.75
CA LYS A 108 -0.29 -13.77 -10.31
C LYS A 108 0.51 -12.47 -10.34
N GLU A 109 -0.16 -11.36 -10.17
CA GLU A 109 0.39 -10.02 -10.18
C GLU A 109 -0.16 -9.21 -9.02
N VAL A 110 0.64 -8.28 -8.49
CA VAL A 110 0.23 -7.38 -7.41
C VAL A 110 0.77 -5.97 -7.61
N ILE A 111 -0.02 -4.99 -7.19
CA ILE A 111 0.38 -3.58 -7.14
C ILE A 111 0.50 -3.20 -5.66
N LEU A 112 1.71 -2.85 -5.22
CA LEU A 112 1.98 -2.36 -3.88
C LEU A 112 1.80 -0.85 -3.86
N VAL A 113 0.85 -0.34 -3.08
CA VAL A 113 0.54 1.08 -2.95
C VAL A 113 0.80 1.61 -1.55
N GLU A 114 0.94 2.91 -1.40
CA GLU A 114 1.30 3.51 -0.12
C GLU A 114 0.16 3.55 0.88
N SER A 115 -1.06 3.88 0.44
CA SER A 115 -2.21 4.14 1.31
C SER A 115 -3.47 3.41 0.88
N ILE A 116 -4.44 3.33 1.80
CA ILE A 116 -5.79 2.80 1.49
C ILE A 116 -6.49 3.66 0.44
N GLY A 117 -6.26 4.98 0.42
CA GLY A 117 -6.84 5.86 -0.60
C GLY A 117 -6.42 5.47 -2.02
N ASP A 118 -5.16 5.10 -2.21
CA ASP A 118 -4.64 4.60 -3.48
C ASP A 118 -5.28 3.27 -3.87
N ALA A 119 -5.40 2.36 -2.90
CA ALA A 119 -6.03 1.06 -3.12
C ALA A 119 -7.51 1.20 -3.51
N LEU A 120 -8.25 2.12 -2.88
CA LEU A 120 -9.64 2.41 -3.23
C LEU A 120 -9.76 2.95 -4.66
N ALA A 121 -8.88 3.88 -5.06
CA ALA A 121 -8.89 4.48 -6.40
C ALA A 121 -8.64 3.43 -7.50
N LEU A 122 -7.67 2.55 -7.30
CA LEU A 122 -7.39 1.44 -8.22
C LEU A 122 -8.56 0.45 -8.26
N TYR A 123 -9.07 0.08 -7.09
CA TYR A 123 -10.18 -0.88 -6.97
C TYR A 123 -11.46 -0.38 -7.66
N GLU A 124 -11.78 0.92 -7.51
CA GLU A 124 -12.93 1.56 -8.14
C GLU A 124 -12.88 1.45 -9.68
N GLN A 125 -11.68 1.51 -10.26
CA GLN A 125 -11.46 1.32 -11.69
C GLN A 125 -11.26 -0.16 -12.11
N GLY A 126 -11.62 -1.12 -11.24
CA GLY A 126 -11.53 -2.54 -11.53
C GLY A 126 -10.13 -3.16 -11.40
N ILE A 127 -9.13 -2.40 -10.93
CA ILE A 127 -7.79 -2.89 -10.65
C ILE A 127 -7.75 -3.39 -9.20
N LYS A 128 -8.10 -4.66 -8.99
CA LYS A 128 -8.33 -5.20 -7.65
C LYS A 128 -7.13 -5.93 -7.03
N ASN A 129 -6.08 -6.21 -7.79
CA ASN A 129 -4.88 -6.90 -7.32
C ASN A 129 -3.90 -5.95 -6.61
N VAL A 130 -4.34 -5.32 -5.53
CA VAL A 130 -3.60 -4.27 -4.80
C VAL A 130 -3.30 -4.67 -3.36
N LEU A 131 -2.13 -4.29 -2.84
CA LEU A 131 -1.77 -4.38 -1.43
C LEU A 131 -1.22 -3.04 -0.92
N VAL A 132 -1.55 -2.69 0.33
CA VAL A 132 -1.14 -1.44 0.96
C VAL A 132 0.07 -1.66 1.86
N ILE A 133 1.11 -0.85 1.72
CA ILE A 133 2.31 -0.89 2.57
C ILE A 133 2.31 0.16 3.70
N PHE A 134 1.26 0.97 3.81
CA PHE A 134 1.02 1.94 4.90
C PHE A 134 2.15 2.96 5.13
N GLY A 135 2.75 3.47 4.05
CA GLY A 135 3.86 4.44 4.11
C GLY A 135 5.18 3.86 4.63
N LEU A 136 5.33 2.53 4.57
CA LEU A 136 6.52 1.79 4.96
C LEU A 136 7.14 1.08 3.75
N SER A 137 8.31 0.48 3.93
CA SER A 137 8.77 -0.55 2.99
C SER A 137 7.92 -1.82 3.16
N VAL A 138 7.90 -2.67 2.14
CA VAL A 138 7.20 -3.96 2.18
C VAL A 138 7.57 -4.77 3.43
N ASN A 139 6.57 -5.29 4.15
CA ASN A 139 6.77 -6.09 5.35
C ASN A 139 6.94 -7.59 5.04
N ASN A 140 7.41 -8.38 6.01
CA ASN A 140 7.68 -9.80 5.81
C ASN A 140 6.42 -10.63 5.57
N ASN A 141 5.27 -10.26 6.17
CA ASN A 141 4.02 -10.98 5.96
C ASN A 141 3.51 -10.80 4.53
N ILE A 142 3.70 -9.61 3.92
CA ILE A 142 3.43 -9.40 2.50
C ILE A 142 4.35 -10.29 1.66
N ILE A 143 5.66 -10.33 1.95
CA ILE A 143 6.61 -11.20 1.22
C ILE A 143 6.19 -12.66 1.32
N ASN A 144 5.87 -13.15 2.51
CA ASN A 144 5.40 -14.51 2.73
C ASN A 144 4.11 -14.80 1.95
N TYR A 145 3.15 -13.87 1.97
CA TYR A 145 1.91 -13.97 1.22
C TYR A 145 2.19 -14.08 -0.30
N LEU A 146 3.02 -13.20 -0.84
CA LEU A 146 3.36 -13.20 -2.27
C LEU A 146 4.08 -14.48 -2.69
N SER A 147 5.04 -14.96 -1.88
CA SER A 147 5.77 -16.20 -2.13
C SER A 147 4.85 -17.42 -2.07
N ALA A 148 3.97 -17.52 -1.05
CA ALA A 148 3.03 -18.62 -0.89
C ALA A 148 2.04 -18.73 -2.07
N HIS A 149 1.76 -17.64 -2.76
CA HIS A 149 0.84 -17.62 -3.90
C HIS A 149 1.55 -17.62 -5.26
N ALA A 150 2.88 -17.82 -5.30
CA ALA A 150 3.69 -17.86 -6.51
C ALA A 150 3.42 -16.66 -7.44
N ILE A 151 3.50 -15.46 -6.87
CA ILE A 151 3.31 -14.21 -7.62
C ILE A 151 4.46 -14.04 -8.60
N ARG A 152 4.11 -13.70 -9.85
CA ARG A 152 5.06 -13.60 -10.97
C ARG A 152 5.49 -12.17 -11.27
N HIS A 153 4.65 -11.18 -10.89
CA HIS A 153 4.97 -9.78 -11.11
C HIS A 153 4.51 -8.89 -9.97
N ILE A 154 5.39 -7.99 -9.54
CA ILE A 154 5.16 -7.07 -8.44
C ILE A 154 5.43 -5.65 -8.93
N TYR A 155 4.39 -4.83 -9.00
CA TYR A 155 4.51 -3.39 -9.24
C TYR A 155 4.66 -2.67 -7.90
N ILE A 156 5.75 -1.93 -7.72
CA ILE A 156 5.99 -1.11 -6.54
C ILE A 156 5.58 0.32 -6.90
N SER A 157 4.43 0.76 -6.39
CA SER A 157 3.73 1.97 -6.84
C SER A 157 3.40 2.89 -5.66
N THR A 158 4.44 3.38 -4.97
CA THR A 158 4.28 4.37 -3.90
C THR A 158 4.11 5.78 -4.47
N ASN A 159 3.77 6.73 -3.61
CA ASN A 159 3.53 8.11 -4.01
C ASN A 159 4.79 8.78 -4.59
N ASN A 160 4.58 9.78 -5.45
CA ASN A 160 5.64 10.54 -6.09
C ASN A 160 5.70 11.97 -5.50
N ASP A 161 6.22 12.10 -4.29
CA ASP A 161 6.23 13.35 -3.50
C ASP A 161 7.27 14.38 -3.98
N LYS A 162 7.34 14.69 -5.25
CA LYS A 162 8.35 15.61 -5.84
C LYS A 162 8.35 17.04 -5.28
N GLY A 163 7.35 17.43 -4.50
CA GLY A 163 7.19 18.80 -3.99
C GLY A 163 7.70 19.07 -2.57
N SER A 164 8.10 18.05 -1.80
CA SER A 164 8.36 18.16 -0.35
C SER A 164 9.83 18.05 0.08
N GLY A 165 10.79 18.30 -0.81
CA GLY A 165 12.23 18.25 -0.54
C GLY A 165 12.83 16.84 -0.51
N GLU A 166 12.28 15.92 0.30
CA GLU A 166 12.64 14.49 0.28
C GLU A 166 11.50 13.69 -0.37
N ASN A 167 11.77 13.03 -1.48
CA ASN A 167 10.80 12.12 -2.10
C ASN A 167 10.73 10.80 -1.31
N ARG A 168 9.98 10.83 -0.19
CA ARG A 168 9.85 9.68 0.73
C ARG A 168 9.23 8.46 0.07
N GLY A 169 8.25 8.68 -0.80
CA GLY A 169 7.61 7.61 -1.56
C GLY A 169 8.63 6.91 -2.48
N PHE A 170 9.47 7.67 -3.17
CA PHE A 170 10.53 7.11 -4.01
C PHE A 170 11.55 6.29 -3.21
N ILE A 171 12.01 6.81 -2.06
CA ILE A 171 12.94 6.08 -1.17
C ILE A 171 12.28 4.79 -0.67
N ALA A 172 11.01 4.83 -0.29
CA ALA A 172 10.24 3.64 0.14
C ALA A 172 10.12 2.60 -0.98
N SER A 173 9.91 3.04 -2.23
CA SER A 173 9.92 2.17 -3.41
C SER A 173 11.27 1.45 -3.58
N ILE A 174 12.38 2.19 -3.50
CA ILE A 174 13.72 1.60 -3.65
C ILE A 174 14.02 0.61 -2.53
N LYS A 175 13.69 0.96 -1.28
CA LYS A 175 13.85 0.03 -0.15
C LYS A 175 13.02 -1.24 -0.32
N SER A 176 11.78 -1.11 -0.82
CA SER A 176 10.92 -2.25 -1.13
C SER A 176 11.50 -3.10 -2.28
N PHE A 177 12.01 -2.45 -3.33
CA PHE A 177 12.69 -3.13 -4.44
C PHE A 177 13.90 -3.95 -3.96
N ILE A 178 14.83 -3.34 -3.20
CA ILE A 178 15.99 -4.01 -2.62
C ILE A 178 15.57 -5.18 -1.71
N LYS A 179 14.50 -5.03 -0.94
CA LYS A 179 14.02 -6.07 -0.05
C LYS A 179 13.41 -7.23 -0.83
N LEU A 180 12.59 -6.93 -1.84
CA LEU A 180 11.93 -7.94 -2.68
C LEU A 180 12.91 -8.69 -3.57
N SER A 181 13.97 -8.04 -4.06
CA SER A 181 14.99 -8.68 -4.92
C SER A 181 15.75 -9.84 -4.24
N LYS A 182 15.60 -10.01 -2.93
CA LYS A 182 16.14 -11.16 -2.19
C LYS A 182 15.27 -12.40 -2.29
N TYR A 183 14.04 -12.28 -2.76
CA TYR A 183 13.01 -13.33 -2.77
C TYR A 183 12.39 -13.54 -4.15
N PHE A 184 12.51 -12.56 -5.04
CA PHE A 184 11.90 -12.56 -6.37
C PHE A 184 12.95 -12.14 -7.40
N ASP A 185 12.86 -12.72 -8.58
CA ASP A 185 13.73 -12.36 -9.72
C ASP A 185 13.51 -10.89 -10.10
N LEU A 186 14.57 -10.22 -10.54
CA LEU A 186 14.53 -8.81 -10.93
C LEU A 186 13.50 -8.53 -12.02
N ASP A 187 13.33 -9.48 -12.95
CA ASP A 187 12.33 -9.40 -14.02
C ASP A 187 10.89 -9.42 -13.52
N SER A 188 10.68 -9.90 -12.29
CA SER A 188 9.39 -9.89 -11.62
C SER A 188 9.08 -8.56 -10.91
N LEU A 189 10.03 -7.64 -10.83
CA LEU A 189 9.91 -6.41 -10.06
C LEU A 189 9.88 -5.18 -10.97
N THR A 190 8.88 -4.33 -10.79
CA THR A 190 8.78 -3.04 -11.50
C THR A 190 8.42 -1.93 -10.53
N VAL A 191 9.22 -0.87 -10.47
CA VAL A 191 8.84 0.38 -9.80
C VAL A 191 8.06 1.24 -10.78
N LYS A 192 6.79 1.50 -10.48
CA LYS A 192 5.87 2.20 -11.39
C LYS A 192 5.04 3.22 -10.61
N PHE A 193 5.47 4.48 -10.67
CA PHE A 193 4.80 5.56 -9.95
C PHE A 193 3.41 5.88 -10.51
N PRO A 194 2.54 6.53 -9.72
CA PRO A 194 1.32 7.13 -10.22
C PRO A 194 1.55 7.96 -11.47
N PRO A 195 0.55 8.08 -12.38
CA PRO A 195 0.72 8.81 -13.63
C PRO A 195 0.99 10.28 -13.38
N LYS A 196 1.90 10.88 -14.16
CA LYS A 196 2.11 12.33 -14.10
C LYS A 196 0.87 13.08 -14.64
N PRO A 197 0.49 14.23 -14.07
CA PRO A 197 1.23 15.02 -13.06
C PRO A 197 0.92 14.63 -11.60
N TYR A 198 0.15 13.59 -11.33
CA TYR A 198 -0.40 13.24 -10.02
C TYR A 198 0.67 12.69 -9.06
N ASN A 199 0.50 12.98 -7.77
CA ASN A 199 1.35 12.45 -6.71
C ASN A 199 0.91 11.07 -6.23
N ASP A 200 -0.39 10.79 -6.25
CA ASP A 200 -0.99 9.54 -5.82
C ASP A 200 -2.12 9.09 -6.77
N PHE A 201 -2.60 7.86 -6.59
CA PHE A 201 -3.69 7.32 -7.43
C PHE A 201 -5.04 7.92 -7.10
N GLY A 202 -5.24 8.39 -5.87
CA GLY A 202 -6.46 9.07 -5.46
C GLY A 202 -6.69 10.35 -6.24
N ASP A 203 -5.66 11.19 -6.38
CA ASP A 203 -5.72 12.43 -7.15
C ASP A 203 -5.93 12.14 -8.65
N ALA A 204 -5.23 11.14 -9.20
CA ALA A 204 -5.41 10.75 -10.60
C ALA A 204 -6.83 10.25 -10.88
N HIS A 205 -7.40 9.46 -9.97
CA HIS A 205 -8.78 8.97 -10.08
C HIS A 205 -9.81 10.10 -10.01
N MET A 206 -9.66 11.03 -9.07
CA MET A 206 -10.55 12.19 -8.93
C MET A 206 -10.61 13.06 -10.20
N ASP A 207 -9.50 13.17 -10.92
CA ASP A 207 -9.41 13.89 -12.19
C ASP A 207 -9.89 13.06 -13.40
N GLY A 208 -10.43 11.85 -13.17
CA GLY A 208 -10.94 10.96 -14.22
C GLY A 208 -9.85 10.30 -15.07
N PHE A 209 -8.60 10.23 -14.59
CA PHE A 209 -7.52 9.56 -15.30
C PHE A 209 -7.77 8.05 -15.40
N ASP A 210 -7.58 7.48 -16.59
CA ASP A 210 -7.71 6.03 -16.83
C ASP A 210 -6.50 5.27 -16.31
N LEU A 211 -6.65 4.70 -15.10
CA LEU A 211 -5.61 3.92 -14.43
C LEU A 211 -5.40 2.56 -15.09
N THR A 212 -6.37 2.05 -15.85
CA THR A 212 -6.22 0.79 -16.60
C THR A 212 -5.23 0.96 -17.76
N ASN A 213 -5.28 2.10 -18.43
CA ASN A 213 -4.29 2.46 -19.45
C ASN A 213 -2.90 2.72 -18.85
N TRP A 214 -2.84 3.32 -17.66
CA TRP A 214 -1.58 3.48 -16.95
C TRP A 214 -0.93 2.12 -16.67
N LEU A 215 -1.69 1.14 -16.20
CA LEU A 215 -1.17 -0.20 -15.88
C LEU A 215 -0.57 -0.90 -17.11
N LYS A 216 -1.18 -0.73 -18.28
CA LYS A 216 -0.72 -1.37 -19.55
C LYS A 216 0.58 -0.79 -20.13
N LYS A 217 1.00 0.42 -19.71
CA LYS A 217 2.21 1.04 -20.24
C LYS A 217 3.45 0.32 -19.74
N ASP A 218 4.27 -0.16 -20.67
CA ASP A 218 5.54 -0.80 -20.37
C ASP A 218 6.57 0.18 -19.79
N ILE A 219 7.47 -0.36 -18.97
CA ILE A 219 8.63 0.34 -18.43
C ILE A 219 9.89 -0.36 -18.90
N ASN A 220 10.86 0.40 -19.38
CA ASN A 220 12.19 -0.14 -19.70
C ASN A 220 12.90 -0.54 -18.39
N ARG A 221 12.96 -1.83 -18.13
CA ARG A 221 13.47 -2.41 -16.87
C ARG A 221 14.96 -2.18 -16.69
N ALA A 222 15.76 -2.31 -17.76
CA ALA A 222 17.19 -2.05 -17.68
C ALA A 222 17.48 -0.59 -17.30
N TYR A 223 16.77 0.36 -17.93
CA TYR A 223 16.88 1.77 -17.54
C TYR A 223 16.45 2.01 -16.09
N GLN A 224 15.40 1.35 -15.63
CA GLN A 224 14.91 1.44 -14.26
C GLN A 224 15.94 0.93 -13.24
N LEU A 225 16.54 -0.23 -13.48
CA LEU A 225 17.55 -0.79 -12.58
C LEU A 225 18.76 0.15 -12.48
N ASN A 226 19.30 0.61 -13.60
CA ASN A 226 20.40 1.56 -13.61
C ASN A 226 20.06 2.85 -12.84
N TYR A 227 18.85 3.38 -13.04
CA TYR A 227 18.39 4.57 -12.31
C TYR A 227 18.32 4.35 -10.79
N ILE A 228 17.83 3.18 -10.34
CA ILE A 228 17.78 2.82 -8.92
C ILE A 228 19.19 2.71 -8.34
N LEU A 229 20.11 2.04 -9.03
CA LEU A 229 21.50 1.86 -8.59
C LEU A 229 22.25 3.20 -8.50
N ASP A 230 22.10 4.05 -9.51
CA ASP A 230 22.67 5.40 -9.50
C ASP A 230 22.10 6.26 -8.37
N PHE A 231 20.81 6.17 -8.10
CA PHE A 231 20.21 6.90 -6.99
C PHE A 231 20.79 6.45 -5.64
N ILE A 232 20.92 5.15 -5.40
CA ILE A 232 21.51 4.60 -4.16
C ILE A 232 22.95 5.06 -4.01
N LYS A 233 23.75 4.99 -5.07
CA LYS A 233 25.16 5.41 -5.09
C LYS A 233 25.33 6.90 -4.75
N ASN A 234 24.45 7.74 -5.27
CA ASN A 234 24.50 9.19 -5.07
C ASN A 234 23.85 9.65 -3.76
N ASN A 235 23.03 8.79 -3.11
CA ASN A 235 22.28 9.12 -1.91
C ASN A 235 22.40 8.04 -0.81
N PRO A 236 23.63 7.63 -0.42
CA PRO A 236 23.84 6.47 0.47
C PRO A 236 23.28 6.69 1.89
N SER A 237 23.09 7.94 2.32
CA SER A 237 22.58 8.29 3.65
C SER A 237 21.13 7.80 3.90
N TYR A 238 20.35 7.57 2.86
CA TYR A 238 18.98 7.04 2.98
C TYR A 238 18.92 5.53 3.20
N PHE A 239 20.05 4.82 3.02
CA PHE A 239 20.09 3.36 3.01
C PHE A 239 21.02 2.81 4.06
N THR A 240 20.67 1.65 4.61
CA THR A 240 21.56 0.90 5.51
C THR A 240 22.73 0.29 4.72
N LYS A 241 23.85 0.00 5.39
CA LYS A 241 24.99 -0.71 4.79
C LYS A 241 24.55 -2.04 4.14
N LYS A 242 23.55 -2.73 4.73
CA LYS A 242 23.02 -3.99 4.21
C LYS A 242 22.24 -3.78 2.91
N GLU A 243 21.43 -2.73 2.83
CA GLU A 243 20.67 -2.37 1.60
C GLU A 243 21.64 -1.98 0.47
N ILE A 244 22.64 -1.16 0.76
CA ILE A 244 23.67 -0.77 -0.22
C ILE A 244 24.42 -2.01 -0.75
N LYS A 245 24.86 -2.91 0.15
CA LYS A 245 25.54 -4.15 -0.24
C LYS A 245 24.66 -5.02 -1.13
N THR A 246 23.37 -5.15 -0.81
CA THR A 246 22.42 -5.90 -1.64
C THR A 246 22.27 -5.26 -3.03
N ALA A 247 22.16 -3.95 -3.10
CA ALA A 247 22.02 -3.23 -4.37
C ALA A 247 23.26 -3.39 -5.27
N LEU A 248 24.46 -3.38 -4.69
CA LEU A 248 25.71 -3.58 -5.44
C LEU A 248 25.79 -4.99 -6.06
N ILE A 249 25.28 -6.01 -5.38
CA ILE A 249 25.23 -7.38 -5.94
C ILE A 249 24.31 -7.42 -7.18
N LEU A 250 23.22 -6.65 -7.17
CA LEU A 250 22.29 -6.58 -8.32
C LEU A 250 22.89 -5.86 -9.55
N SER A 251 24.03 -5.19 -9.40
CA SER A 251 24.72 -4.54 -10.54
C SER A 251 25.69 -5.46 -11.26
N ASP A 252 26.01 -6.61 -10.67
CA ASP A 252 26.98 -7.57 -11.20
C ASP A 252 26.32 -8.72 -12.00
N ASP A 253 24.98 -8.78 -11.98
CA ASP A 253 24.12 -9.70 -12.74
C ASP A 253 23.57 -9.00 -14.02
#